data_e7295581c5223b072202e105afc36101
#
_entry.id   e7295581c5223b072202e105afc36101
#
_cell.length_a   1.000
_cell.length_b   1.000
_cell.length_c   1.000
_cell.angle_alpha   90.00
_cell.angle_beta   90.00
_cell.angle_gamma   90.00
#
_symmetry.space_group_name_H-M   'P 1'
#
loop_
_entity.id
_entity.type
_entity.pdbx_description
1 polymer ?
#
loop_
_entity_poly.entity_id
_entity_poly.type
_entity_poly.pdbx_seq_one_letter_code
_entity_poly.pdbx_strand_id
1 'polypeptide(L)'
;MNKTWLKNVLRLIKQTKGRFISLMAIVAIGVAFFVGVSGSSPIMGYSVDAYDDKENLKDLTLYSNLGFDKADLQAIASVKGVKKVEGTYFADVLAACKNSTYVTRIHAYNPNQTINRVVLKKGRMPKNEHEALAENGSELESGFALGSTVSFYNDQLKIKKVKIVGTVDTPLYLNQAKENSTLSDQPIRTYLYVPEAAFSSAAYTEVNVLTNHGKDLYAFSDAYQKDCEKVKKRIEKLAKTQAKKRYDSLQRDALRQIEEQEQNLLDGKAQLDQGQNDLNENQRKLDQEASLQKANLENNWV
;
A
#
# COMPACT_ATOMS: atom_id res chain seq x y z
N MET A 1 21.34 -52.58 41.73
CA MET A 1 19.94 -52.99 41.41
C MET A 1 19.90 -54.51 41.34
N ASN A 2 19.05 -55.18 42.20
CA ASN A 2 19.02 -56.65 42.29
C ASN A 2 18.48 -57.27 40.99
N LYS A 3 19.30 -58.11 40.34
CA LYS A 3 18.93 -58.88 39.12
C LYS A 3 17.62 -59.65 39.25
N THR A 4 17.33 -60.10 40.48
CA THR A 4 16.07 -60.81 40.79
C THR A 4 14.82 -59.93 40.73
N TRP A 5 14.92 -58.70 41.18
CA TRP A 5 13.81 -57.72 41.10
C TRP A 5 13.46 -57.39 39.62
N LEU A 6 14.48 -57.13 38.80
CA LEU A 6 14.29 -56.83 37.37
C LEU A 6 13.65 -58.01 36.64
N LYS A 7 14.02 -59.24 36.96
CA LYS A 7 13.48 -60.47 36.40
C LYS A 7 12.01 -60.66 36.77
N ASN A 8 11.63 -60.31 38.02
CA ASN A 8 10.25 -60.38 38.48
C ASN A 8 9.36 -59.28 37.79
N VAL A 9 9.85 -58.05 37.64
CA VAL A 9 9.14 -57.00 36.91
C VAL A 9 8.91 -57.38 35.47
N LEU A 10 9.90 -57.92 34.74
CA LEU A 10 9.72 -58.40 33.38
C LEU A 10 8.76 -59.56 33.26
N ARG A 11 8.72 -60.47 34.27
CA ARG A 11 7.76 -61.55 34.28
C ARG A 11 6.32 -61.02 34.49
N LEU A 12 6.10 -60.03 35.35
CA LEU A 12 4.83 -59.39 35.62
C LEU A 12 4.30 -58.68 34.35
N ILE A 13 5.18 -57.92 33.65
CA ILE A 13 4.87 -57.27 32.38
C ILE A 13 4.46 -58.31 31.33
N LYS A 14 5.16 -59.43 31.27
CA LYS A 14 4.80 -60.53 30.34
C LYS A 14 3.44 -61.15 30.65
N GLN A 15 3.04 -61.23 31.92
CA GLN A 15 1.74 -61.78 32.32
C GLN A 15 0.58 -60.81 32.09
N THR A 16 0.85 -59.51 32.15
CA THR A 16 -0.19 -58.44 32.04
C THR A 16 0.02 -57.57 30.77
N LYS A 17 0.47 -58.17 29.66
CA LYS A 17 0.85 -57.43 28.42
C LYS A 17 -0.21 -56.46 27.97
N GLY A 18 -1.48 -56.79 27.96
CA GLY A 18 -2.55 -55.90 27.50
C GLY A 18 -2.69 -54.64 28.34
N ARG A 19 -2.68 -54.77 29.66
CA ARG A 19 -2.74 -53.64 30.61
C ARG A 19 -1.49 -52.75 30.50
N PHE A 20 -0.33 -53.35 30.38
CA PHE A 20 0.95 -52.61 30.27
C PHE A 20 1.00 -51.80 28.97
N ILE A 21 0.62 -52.42 27.83
CA ILE A 21 0.59 -51.76 26.54
C ILE A 21 -0.46 -50.64 26.54
N SER A 22 -1.67 -50.85 27.11
CA SER A 22 -2.69 -49.80 27.20
C SER A 22 -2.21 -48.59 28.02
N LEU A 23 -1.61 -48.82 29.18
CA LEU A 23 -1.05 -47.75 29.99
C LEU A 23 0.10 -47.00 29.28
N MET A 24 1.02 -47.74 28.66
CA MET A 24 2.08 -47.16 27.87
C MET A 24 1.53 -46.31 26.68
N ALA A 25 0.50 -46.83 26.01
CA ALA A 25 -0.13 -46.12 24.89
C ALA A 25 -0.78 -44.80 25.34
N ILE A 26 -1.51 -44.81 26.46
CA ILE A 26 -2.13 -43.60 27.03
C ILE A 26 -1.07 -42.56 27.39
N VAL A 27 -0.01 -42.97 28.09
CA VAL A 27 1.10 -42.05 28.45
C VAL A 27 1.82 -41.55 27.20
N ALA A 28 2.10 -42.43 26.23
CA ALA A 28 2.76 -42.05 24.99
C ALA A 28 1.93 -41.05 24.17
N ILE A 29 0.62 -41.27 24.07
CA ILE A 29 -0.31 -40.32 23.38
C ILE A 29 -0.31 -38.96 24.11
N GLY A 30 -0.44 -38.98 25.45
CA GLY A 30 -0.41 -37.74 26.25
C GLY A 30 0.87 -36.95 26.09
N VAL A 31 2.01 -37.60 26.14
CA VAL A 31 3.32 -36.97 25.94
C VAL A 31 3.47 -36.48 24.49
N ALA A 32 3.13 -37.30 23.51
CA ALA A 32 3.18 -36.92 22.10
C ALA A 32 2.30 -35.71 21.79
N PHE A 33 1.09 -35.67 22.33
CA PHE A 33 0.19 -34.53 22.19
C PHE A 33 0.77 -33.28 22.85
N PHE A 34 1.23 -33.38 24.07
CA PHE A 34 1.84 -32.25 24.79
C PHE A 34 3.06 -31.69 24.06
N VAL A 35 4.00 -32.55 23.66
CA VAL A 35 5.21 -32.16 22.92
C VAL A 35 4.83 -31.57 21.54
N GLY A 36 3.89 -32.19 20.84
CA GLY A 36 3.42 -31.71 19.54
C GLY A 36 2.80 -30.32 19.62
N VAL A 37 1.91 -30.08 20.56
CA VAL A 37 1.26 -28.76 20.76
C VAL A 37 2.29 -27.73 21.24
N SER A 38 3.11 -28.08 22.23
CA SER A 38 4.11 -27.15 22.77
C SER A 38 5.21 -26.77 21.75
N GLY A 39 5.56 -27.70 20.85
CA GLY A 39 6.57 -27.47 19.81
C GLY A 39 6.04 -26.72 18.58
N SER A 40 4.71 -26.77 18.33
CA SER A 40 4.15 -26.19 17.10
C SER A 40 4.29 -24.66 17.04
N SER A 41 4.07 -23.95 18.15
CA SER A 41 4.14 -22.48 18.19
C SER A 41 5.55 -21.94 17.86
N PRO A 42 6.65 -22.38 18.49
CA PRO A 42 7.98 -21.89 18.11
C PRO A 42 8.39 -22.29 16.70
N ILE A 43 8.04 -23.49 16.21
CA ILE A 43 8.34 -23.92 14.85
C ILE A 43 7.63 -23.02 13.83
N MET A 44 6.36 -22.69 14.08
CA MET A 44 5.61 -21.76 13.24
C MET A 44 6.25 -20.37 13.24
N GLY A 45 6.63 -19.84 14.41
CA GLY A 45 7.30 -18.56 14.54
C GLY A 45 8.61 -18.48 13.73
N TYR A 46 9.47 -19.48 13.83
CA TYR A 46 10.71 -19.54 13.04
C TYR A 46 10.45 -19.67 11.53
N SER A 47 9.39 -20.37 11.13
CA SER A 47 9.04 -20.52 9.73
C SER A 47 8.53 -19.20 9.14
N VAL A 48 7.75 -18.44 9.90
CA VAL A 48 7.27 -17.09 9.52
C VAL A 48 8.45 -16.14 9.42
N ASP A 49 9.30 -16.08 10.42
CA ASP A 49 10.50 -15.24 10.48
C ASP A 49 11.42 -15.48 9.27
N ALA A 50 11.69 -16.75 8.95
CA ALA A 50 12.48 -17.11 7.77
C ALA A 50 11.83 -16.70 6.43
N TYR A 51 10.50 -16.74 6.34
CA TYR A 51 9.78 -16.26 5.17
C TYR A 51 9.84 -14.73 5.06
N ASP A 52 9.63 -14.03 6.16
CA ASP A 52 9.68 -12.57 6.24
C ASP A 52 11.08 -12.04 5.86
N ASP A 53 12.13 -12.68 6.36
CA ASP A 53 13.51 -12.38 5.99
C ASP A 53 13.80 -12.61 4.52
N LYS A 54 13.30 -13.73 3.98
CA LYS A 54 13.48 -14.08 2.58
C LYS A 54 12.83 -13.05 1.65
N GLU A 55 11.62 -12.59 1.98
CA GLU A 55 10.88 -11.65 1.15
C GLU A 55 11.09 -10.19 1.57
N ASN A 56 12.02 -9.92 2.52
CA ASN A 56 12.37 -8.60 3.05
C ASN A 56 11.13 -7.86 3.59
N LEU A 57 10.40 -8.49 4.51
CA LEU A 57 9.34 -7.80 5.21
C LEU A 57 9.90 -6.54 5.89
N LYS A 58 9.21 -5.43 5.75
CA LYS A 58 9.56 -4.17 6.40
C LYS A 58 9.60 -4.30 7.92
N ASP A 59 10.60 -3.71 8.58
CA ASP A 59 10.68 -3.60 10.03
C ASP A 59 9.82 -2.46 10.58
N LEU A 60 9.76 -1.34 9.84
CA LEU A 60 8.98 -0.17 10.20
C LEU A 60 8.22 0.39 8.99
N THR A 61 7.06 0.98 9.27
CA THR A 61 6.29 1.73 8.29
C THR A 61 6.05 3.15 8.77
N LEU A 62 6.20 4.09 7.85
CA LEU A 62 5.93 5.49 8.10
C LEU A 62 4.77 5.94 7.22
N TYR A 63 3.83 6.67 7.81
CA TYR A 63 2.69 7.28 7.14
C TYR A 63 2.73 8.79 7.29
N SER A 64 2.29 9.52 6.28
CA SER A 64 2.18 10.99 6.32
C SER A 64 0.94 11.43 5.56
N ASN A 65 0.17 12.34 6.17
CA ASN A 65 -0.98 12.96 5.50
C ASN A 65 -0.55 13.90 4.35
N LEU A 66 0.69 14.39 4.36
CA LEU A 66 1.27 15.24 3.31
C LEU A 66 2.03 14.44 2.26
N GLY A 67 2.11 13.09 2.44
CA GLY A 67 2.97 12.22 1.66
C GLY A 67 4.46 12.46 1.91
N PHE A 68 5.29 11.67 1.22
CA PHE A 68 6.74 11.74 1.29
C PHE A 68 7.31 12.03 -0.10
N ASP A 69 8.35 12.84 -0.16
CA ASP A 69 9.13 13.06 -1.38
C ASP A 69 10.48 12.33 -1.33
N LYS A 70 11.26 12.48 -2.39
CA LYS A 70 12.58 11.85 -2.48
C LYS A 70 13.57 12.38 -1.43
N ALA A 71 13.45 13.65 -1.03
CA ALA A 71 14.30 14.25 0.00
C ALA A 71 13.98 13.67 1.38
N ASP A 72 12.70 13.42 1.65
CA ASP A 72 12.28 12.74 2.87
C ASP A 72 12.85 11.32 2.96
N LEU A 73 12.80 10.56 1.85
CA LEU A 73 13.38 9.23 1.79
C LEU A 73 14.90 9.24 2.06
N GLN A 74 15.62 10.20 1.47
CA GLN A 74 17.06 10.37 1.70
C GLN A 74 17.37 10.74 3.16
N ALA A 75 16.57 11.62 3.74
CA ALA A 75 16.69 12.00 5.15
C ALA A 75 16.48 10.81 6.09
N ILE A 76 15.45 9.98 5.84
CA ILE A 76 15.16 8.77 6.60
C ILE A 76 16.29 7.76 6.42
N ALA A 77 16.79 7.57 5.20
CA ALA A 77 17.90 6.65 4.91
C ALA A 77 19.21 7.02 5.63
N SER A 78 19.41 8.31 5.96
CA SER A 78 20.57 8.79 6.71
C SER A 78 20.51 8.52 8.22
N VAL A 79 19.37 8.06 8.75
CA VAL A 79 19.18 7.80 10.18
C VAL A 79 19.99 6.58 10.61
N LYS A 80 20.76 6.73 11.69
CA LYS A 80 21.55 5.62 12.24
C LYS A 80 20.66 4.44 12.63
N GLY A 81 20.94 3.27 12.05
CA GLY A 81 20.20 2.02 12.28
C GLY A 81 19.24 1.68 11.13
N VAL A 82 19.06 2.58 10.17
CA VAL A 82 18.32 2.31 8.93
C VAL A 82 19.26 1.65 7.92
N LYS A 83 18.83 0.53 7.35
CA LYS A 83 19.55 -0.23 6.30
C LYS A 83 19.07 0.18 4.92
N LYS A 84 17.75 0.26 4.74
CA LYS A 84 17.13 0.57 3.46
C LYS A 84 15.77 1.25 3.66
N VAL A 85 15.45 2.12 2.70
CA VAL A 85 14.18 2.86 2.68
C VAL A 85 13.60 2.75 1.27
N GLU A 86 12.32 2.45 1.18
CA GLU A 86 11.56 2.47 -0.08
C GLU A 86 10.22 3.18 0.13
N GLY A 87 9.93 4.18 -0.73
CA GLY A 87 8.62 4.80 -0.80
C GLY A 87 7.69 3.95 -1.66
N THR A 88 6.42 3.87 -1.29
CA THR A 88 5.39 3.15 -2.03
C THR A 88 4.06 3.86 -1.94
N TYR A 89 3.08 3.34 -2.68
CA TYR A 89 1.71 3.85 -2.67
C TYR A 89 0.75 2.77 -2.25
N PHE A 90 -0.28 3.16 -1.52
CA PHE A 90 -1.47 2.35 -1.34
C PHE A 90 -2.73 3.21 -1.41
N ALA A 91 -3.84 2.60 -1.77
CA ALA A 91 -5.15 3.21 -1.75
C ALA A 91 -6.18 2.17 -1.31
N ASP A 92 -7.05 2.53 -0.38
CA ASP A 92 -8.21 1.72 -0.05
C ASP A 92 -9.36 2.13 -0.96
N VAL A 93 -9.97 1.15 -1.62
CA VAL A 93 -11.01 1.38 -2.62
C VAL A 93 -12.19 0.42 -2.43
N LEU A 94 -13.34 0.83 -2.93
CA LEU A 94 -14.43 -0.10 -3.17
C LEU A 94 -14.21 -0.73 -4.55
N ALA A 95 -13.79 -2.00 -4.56
CA ALA A 95 -13.52 -2.74 -5.77
C ALA A 95 -14.69 -3.68 -6.11
N ALA A 96 -15.21 -3.54 -7.31
CA ALA A 96 -16.32 -4.35 -7.81
C ALA A 96 -15.81 -5.40 -8.80
N CYS A 97 -16.20 -6.67 -8.57
CA CYS A 97 -15.99 -7.78 -9.49
C CYS A 97 -17.28 -8.58 -9.61
N LYS A 98 -17.75 -8.80 -10.84
CA LYS A 98 -19.06 -9.42 -11.09
C LYS A 98 -20.18 -8.66 -10.36
N ASN A 99 -20.88 -9.30 -9.43
CA ASN A 99 -22.02 -8.74 -8.70
C ASN A 99 -21.70 -8.38 -7.25
N SER A 100 -20.43 -8.32 -6.88
CA SER A 100 -20.01 -8.08 -5.50
C SER A 100 -19.00 -6.93 -5.43
N THR A 101 -19.08 -6.16 -4.34
CA THR A 101 -18.18 -5.05 -4.05
C THR A 101 -17.53 -5.27 -2.71
N TYR A 102 -16.21 -5.09 -2.63
CA TYR A 102 -15.41 -5.33 -1.45
C TYR A 102 -14.49 -4.16 -1.16
N VAL A 103 -14.26 -3.90 0.12
CA VAL A 103 -13.18 -3.01 0.57
C VAL A 103 -11.85 -3.70 0.25
N THR A 104 -11.10 -3.10 -0.64
CA THR A 104 -9.87 -3.67 -1.21
C THR A 104 -8.74 -2.68 -1.06
N ARG A 105 -7.59 -3.12 -0.55
CA ARG A 105 -6.37 -2.31 -0.57
C ARG A 105 -5.60 -2.55 -1.86
N ILE A 106 -5.31 -1.48 -2.56
CA ILE A 106 -4.47 -1.50 -3.76
C ILE A 106 -3.09 -1.03 -3.36
N HIS A 107 -2.10 -1.88 -3.55
CA HIS A 107 -0.68 -1.58 -3.38
C HIS A 107 -0.03 -1.26 -4.72
N ALA A 108 0.93 -0.37 -4.71
CA ALA A 108 1.81 -0.18 -5.85
C ALA A 108 2.73 -1.39 -6.03
N TYR A 109 2.91 -1.78 -7.27
CA TYR A 109 3.91 -2.77 -7.69
C TYR A 109 5.02 -2.07 -8.48
N ASN A 110 6.25 -2.29 -8.05
CA ASN A 110 7.44 -1.88 -8.76
C ASN A 110 8.35 -3.10 -8.96
N PRO A 111 8.75 -3.46 -10.19
CA PRO A 111 9.62 -4.61 -10.44
C PRO A 111 10.99 -4.51 -9.76
N ASN A 112 11.45 -3.29 -9.43
CA ASN A 112 12.70 -3.05 -8.72
C ASN A 112 12.55 -2.99 -7.19
N GLN A 113 11.32 -3.18 -6.68
CA GLN A 113 11.04 -3.21 -5.25
C GLN A 113 11.79 -4.36 -4.58
N THR A 114 12.44 -4.06 -3.47
CA THR A 114 13.21 -5.05 -2.70
C THR A 114 12.68 -5.28 -1.30
N ILE A 115 11.88 -4.34 -0.77
CA ILE A 115 11.17 -4.47 0.52
C ILE A 115 9.76 -5.00 0.23
N ASN A 116 9.25 -5.91 1.05
CA ASN A 116 7.94 -6.55 0.90
C ASN A 116 7.73 -7.19 -0.48
N ARG A 117 8.67 -8.03 -0.91
CA ARG A 117 8.60 -8.65 -2.23
C ARG A 117 7.39 -9.57 -2.35
N VAL A 118 6.69 -9.45 -3.46
CA VAL A 118 5.58 -10.34 -3.80
C VAL A 118 6.07 -11.60 -4.48
N VAL A 119 5.46 -12.74 -4.14
CA VAL A 119 5.79 -14.05 -4.70
C VAL A 119 4.68 -14.48 -5.66
N LEU A 120 4.99 -14.53 -6.95
CA LEU A 120 4.02 -14.98 -7.96
C LEU A 120 3.67 -16.47 -7.76
N LYS A 121 2.38 -16.77 -7.70
CA LYS A 121 1.85 -18.13 -7.55
C LYS A 121 1.26 -18.66 -8.84
N LYS A 122 0.44 -17.89 -9.53
CA LYS A 122 -0.19 -18.27 -10.80
C LYS A 122 -0.16 -17.09 -11.76
N GLY A 123 -0.17 -17.37 -13.06
CA GLY A 123 -0.20 -16.34 -14.09
C GLY A 123 1.14 -15.67 -14.34
N ARG A 124 1.16 -14.36 -14.48
CA ARG A 124 2.36 -13.56 -14.79
C ARG A 124 2.33 -12.21 -14.09
N MET A 125 3.48 -11.53 -14.07
CA MET A 125 3.58 -10.14 -13.58
C MET A 125 2.89 -9.15 -14.55
N PRO A 126 2.38 -8.00 -14.05
CA PRO A 126 1.77 -6.94 -14.86
C PRO A 126 2.77 -6.34 -15.84
N LYS A 127 2.29 -6.00 -17.05
CA LYS A 127 3.09 -5.32 -18.09
C LYS A 127 2.71 -3.85 -18.27
N ASN A 128 1.53 -3.46 -17.85
CA ASN A 128 0.99 -2.10 -17.96
C ASN A 128 0.07 -1.77 -16.78
N GLU A 129 -0.33 -0.51 -16.67
CA GLU A 129 -1.16 0.00 -15.57
C GLU A 129 -2.58 -0.57 -15.48
N HIS A 130 -3.09 -1.18 -16.55
CA HIS A 130 -4.40 -1.82 -16.57
C HIS A 130 -4.38 -3.30 -16.16
N GLU A 131 -3.25 -3.79 -15.71
CA GLU A 131 -3.07 -5.17 -15.24
C GLU A 131 -2.79 -5.19 -13.73
N ALA A 132 -3.33 -6.18 -13.04
CA ALA A 132 -3.15 -6.34 -11.59
C ALA A 132 -2.77 -7.76 -11.21
N LEU A 133 -2.14 -7.87 -10.02
CA LEU A 133 -1.98 -9.12 -9.30
C LEU A 133 -3.01 -9.14 -8.16
N ALA A 134 -3.68 -10.27 -7.98
CA ALA A 134 -4.61 -10.47 -6.88
C ALA A 134 -3.97 -11.31 -5.76
N GLU A 135 -4.52 -11.22 -4.58
CA GLU A 135 -4.21 -12.11 -3.47
C GLU A 135 -4.45 -13.56 -3.87
N ASN A 136 -3.49 -14.43 -3.58
CA ASN A 136 -3.64 -15.85 -3.83
C ASN A 136 -4.78 -16.42 -2.96
N GLY A 137 -5.72 -17.12 -3.60
CA GLY A 137 -6.93 -17.64 -2.92
C GLY A 137 -8.12 -16.67 -2.84
N SER A 138 -7.96 -15.40 -3.20
CA SER A 138 -9.05 -14.40 -3.20
C SER A 138 -10.20 -14.74 -4.15
N GLU A 139 -9.98 -15.62 -5.11
CA GLU A 139 -10.99 -16.09 -6.06
C GLU A 139 -12.21 -16.74 -5.38
N LEU A 140 -12.00 -17.43 -4.23
CA LEU A 140 -13.06 -18.09 -3.46
C LEU A 140 -13.91 -17.10 -2.66
N GLU A 141 -13.31 -16.03 -2.17
CA GLU A 141 -13.94 -15.08 -1.26
C GLU A 141 -14.50 -13.84 -1.97
N SER A 142 -13.76 -13.31 -2.94
CA SER A 142 -14.08 -12.04 -3.62
C SER A 142 -14.34 -12.17 -5.12
N GLY A 143 -14.13 -13.36 -5.69
CA GLY A 143 -14.25 -13.58 -7.12
C GLY A 143 -13.13 -12.96 -7.96
N PHE A 144 -12.05 -12.50 -7.33
CA PHE A 144 -10.88 -11.91 -8.01
C PHE A 144 -10.00 -13.01 -8.63
N ALA A 145 -10.60 -13.74 -9.55
CA ALA A 145 -9.96 -14.84 -10.26
C ALA A 145 -9.03 -14.35 -11.38
N LEU A 146 -8.06 -15.17 -11.75
CA LEU A 146 -7.20 -14.93 -12.91
C LEU A 146 -8.05 -14.68 -14.17
N GLY A 147 -7.77 -13.59 -14.89
CA GLY A 147 -8.48 -13.19 -16.10
C GLY A 147 -9.73 -12.32 -15.85
N SER A 148 -10.24 -12.19 -14.62
CA SER A 148 -11.36 -11.34 -14.30
C SER A 148 -10.98 -9.85 -14.35
N THR A 149 -11.99 -9.00 -14.57
CA THR A 149 -11.85 -7.54 -14.54
C THR A 149 -12.44 -7.01 -13.25
N VAL A 150 -11.69 -6.15 -12.57
CA VAL A 150 -12.08 -5.47 -11.34
C VAL A 150 -12.18 -3.98 -11.63
N SER A 151 -13.29 -3.35 -11.21
CA SER A 151 -13.53 -1.91 -11.34
C SER A 151 -13.39 -1.23 -10.00
N PHE A 152 -12.89 0.02 -9.98
CA PHE A 152 -12.68 0.81 -8.76
C PHE A 152 -13.42 2.14 -8.83
N TYR A 153 -13.76 2.65 -7.66
CA TYR A 153 -14.28 4.01 -7.46
C TYR A 153 -13.33 4.73 -6.49
N ASN A 154 -12.33 5.45 -7.05
CA ASN A 154 -11.36 6.21 -6.25
C ASN A 154 -10.62 7.24 -7.13
N ASP A 155 -10.36 8.43 -6.56
CA ASP A 155 -9.67 9.53 -7.24
C ASP A 155 -8.13 9.45 -7.11
N GLN A 156 -7.62 8.58 -6.23
CA GLN A 156 -6.18 8.37 -6.04
C GLN A 156 -5.54 7.54 -7.16
N LEU A 157 -6.38 6.89 -7.99
CA LEU A 157 -5.95 6.07 -9.11
C LEU A 157 -6.36 6.71 -10.44
N LYS A 158 -5.43 6.78 -11.38
CA LYS A 158 -5.68 7.24 -12.77
C LYS A 158 -6.58 6.28 -13.54
N ILE A 159 -6.58 5.02 -13.14
CA ILE A 159 -7.32 3.92 -13.75
C ILE A 159 -8.60 3.63 -12.96
N LYS A 160 -9.65 3.19 -13.65
CA LYS A 160 -10.93 2.81 -13.04
C LYS A 160 -11.20 1.32 -13.09
N LYS A 161 -10.39 0.57 -13.82
CA LYS A 161 -10.53 -0.89 -13.96
C LYS A 161 -9.20 -1.54 -14.31
N VAL A 162 -8.99 -2.77 -13.84
CA VAL A 162 -7.82 -3.60 -14.15
C VAL A 162 -8.24 -5.03 -14.47
N LYS A 163 -7.40 -5.71 -15.24
CA LYS A 163 -7.50 -7.16 -15.48
C LYS A 163 -6.53 -7.89 -14.57
N ILE A 164 -6.99 -8.92 -13.87
CA ILE A 164 -6.14 -9.77 -13.05
C ILE A 164 -5.34 -10.71 -13.96
N VAL A 165 -4.01 -10.57 -13.94
CA VAL A 165 -3.09 -11.33 -14.78
C VAL A 165 -2.22 -12.34 -14.02
N GLY A 166 -2.23 -12.25 -12.69
CA GLY A 166 -1.55 -13.19 -11.80
C GLY A 166 -2.08 -13.14 -10.38
N THR A 167 -1.71 -14.13 -9.58
CA THR A 167 -1.96 -14.15 -8.14
C THR A 167 -0.66 -14.24 -7.38
N VAL A 168 -0.59 -13.60 -6.21
CA VAL A 168 0.61 -13.46 -5.40
C VAL A 168 0.37 -13.73 -3.94
N ASP A 169 1.41 -14.23 -3.26
CA ASP A 169 1.55 -14.11 -1.81
C ASP A 169 2.45 -12.91 -1.49
N THR A 170 2.24 -12.32 -0.32
CA THR A 170 3.04 -11.21 0.20
C THR A 170 3.32 -11.42 1.68
N PRO A 171 4.49 -11.03 2.20
CA PRO A 171 4.76 -11.08 3.63
C PRO A 171 3.91 -10.12 4.46
N LEU A 172 3.28 -9.11 3.83
CA LEU A 172 2.43 -8.13 4.51
C LEU A 172 1.17 -8.75 5.14
N TYR A 173 0.65 -9.85 4.59
CA TYR A 173 -0.64 -10.42 4.96
C TYR A 173 -0.55 -11.94 5.14
N LEU A 174 0.19 -12.36 6.17
CA LEU A 174 0.26 -13.78 6.55
C LEU A 174 -1.02 -14.23 7.29
N ASN A 175 -1.75 -13.30 7.90
CA ASN A 175 -3.00 -13.55 8.59
C ASN A 175 -4.21 -13.25 7.69
N GLN A 176 -5.30 -13.98 7.88
CA GLN A 176 -6.58 -13.66 7.23
C GLN A 176 -7.18 -12.33 7.75
N ALA A 177 -6.90 -11.97 9.01
CA ALA A 177 -7.32 -10.69 9.56
C ALA A 177 -6.40 -9.57 9.04
N LYS A 178 -6.93 -8.77 8.12
CA LYS A 178 -6.26 -7.60 7.56
C LYS A 178 -6.58 -6.36 8.40
N GLU A 179 -5.82 -5.30 8.21
CA GLU A 179 -6.03 -3.99 8.84
C GLU A 179 -7.40 -3.41 8.49
N ASN A 180 -7.85 -2.44 9.30
CA ASN A 180 -9.02 -1.67 8.96
C ASN A 180 -8.74 -0.73 7.77
N SER A 181 -9.78 -0.49 6.99
CA SER A 181 -9.71 0.41 5.84
C SER A 181 -9.65 1.87 6.27
N THR A 182 -9.03 2.71 5.45
CA THR A 182 -9.10 4.18 5.60
C THR A 182 -10.45 4.76 5.14
N LEU A 183 -11.29 3.97 4.48
CA LEU A 183 -12.60 4.40 3.99
C LEU A 183 -13.72 4.23 5.04
N SER A 184 -13.57 3.26 5.94
CA SER A 184 -14.58 2.91 6.94
C SER A 184 -13.97 2.02 8.03
N ASP A 185 -14.69 1.80 9.12
CA ASP A 185 -14.29 0.87 10.18
C ASP A 185 -14.32 -0.62 9.77
N GLN A 186 -14.62 -0.89 8.50
CA GLN A 186 -14.62 -2.27 7.99
C GLN A 186 -13.21 -2.73 7.65
N PRO A 187 -12.88 -4.00 7.93
CA PRO A 187 -11.59 -4.57 7.58
C PRO A 187 -11.44 -4.68 6.06
N ILE A 188 -10.20 -4.56 5.60
CA ILE A 188 -9.83 -4.86 4.23
C ILE A 188 -10.14 -6.33 3.95
N ARG A 189 -10.93 -6.59 2.91
CA ARG A 189 -11.33 -7.96 2.55
C ARG A 189 -10.24 -8.67 1.76
N THR A 190 -9.63 -7.96 0.80
CA THR A 190 -8.58 -8.48 -0.08
C THR A 190 -7.64 -7.36 -0.52
N TYR A 191 -6.55 -7.72 -1.17
CA TYR A 191 -5.61 -6.76 -1.74
C TYR A 191 -5.33 -7.04 -3.22
N LEU A 192 -4.93 -5.99 -3.92
CA LEU A 192 -4.43 -6.03 -5.29
C LEU A 192 -3.08 -5.29 -5.36
N TYR A 193 -2.25 -5.71 -6.29
CA TYR A 193 -1.06 -4.97 -6.69
C TYR A 193 -1.23 -4.46 -8.12
N VAL A 194 -1.03 -3.17 -8.33
CA VAL A 194 -1.04 -2.52 -9.65
C VAL A 194 0.27 -1.77 -9.86
N PRO A 195 0.76 -1.60 -11.08
CA PRO A 195 1.97 -0.82 -11.33
C PRO A 195 1.88 0.60 -10.73
N GLU A 196 3.00 1.14 -10.23
CA GLU A 196 3.06 2.49 -9.64
C GLU A 196 2.48 3.58 -10.56
N ALA A 197 2.62 3.44 -11.88
CA ALA A 197 2.08 4.37 -12.86
C ALA A 197 0.55 4.56 -12.79
N ALA A 198 -0.16 3.61 -12.18
CA ALA A 198 -1.60 3.68 -11.96
C ALA A 198 -2.01 4.70 -10.88
N PHE A 199 -1.09 5.13 -10.02
CA PHE A 199 -1.38 6.12 -8.97
C PHE A 199 -1.26 7.54 -9.49
N SER A 200 -2.14 8.44 -9.01
CA SER A 200 -2.18 9.85 -9.40
C SER A 200 -1.25 10.73 -8.56
N SER A 201 -0.92 10.31 -7.34
CA SER A 201 -0.09 11.08 -6.42
C SER A 201 1.38 11.10 -6.86
N ALA A 202 2.00 12.28 -6.80
CA ALA A 202 3.45 12.46 -6.97
C ALA A 202 4.24 12.15 -5.69
N ALA A 203 3.57 12.20 -4.51
CA ALA A 203 4.17 11.92 -3.21
C ALA A 203 3.80 10.50 -2.76
N TYR A 204 4.77 9.77 -2.22
CA TYR A 204 4.56 8.44 -1.66
C TYR A 204 3.59 8.50 -0.46
N THR A 205 2.66 7.58 -0.39
CA THR A 205 1.70 7.51 0.72
C THR A 205 2.25 6.76 1.93
N GLU A 206 3.23 5.90 1.69
CA GLU A 206 3.86 5.03 2.68
C GLU A 206 5.35 4.93 2.43
N VAL A 207 6.14 4.87 3.50
CA VAL A 207 7.58 4.58 3.45
C VAL A 207 7.89 3.36 4.29
N ASN A 208 8.47 2.36 3.64
CA ASN A 208 8.91 1.12 4.25
C ASN A 208 10.39 1.17 4.58
N VAL A 209 10.75 0.73 5.77
CA VAL A 209 12.12 0.80 6.30
C VAL A 209 12.57 -0.58 6.73
N LEU A 210 13.78 -0.96 6.32
CA LEU A 210 14.54 -2.07 6.89
C LEU A 210 15.61 -1.53 7.85
N THR A 211 15.74 -2.14 9.01
CA THR A 211 16.77 -1.82 10.01
C THR A 211 18.05 -2.63 9.75
N ASN A 212 19.16 -2.19 10.32
CA ASN A 212 20.44 -2.87 10.12
C ASN A 212 20.45 -4.30 10.68
N HIS A 213 19.73 -4.52 11.78
CA HIS A 213 19.73 -5.79 12.53
C HIS A 213 18.42 -6.57 12.40
N GLY A 214 17.48 -6.11 11.54
CA GLY A 214 16.17 -6.75 11.40
C GLY A 214 16.30 -8.25 11.13
N LYS A 215 17.14 -8.63 10.18
CA LYS A 215 17.37 -10.04 9.80
C LYS A 215 18.28 -10.85 10.72
N ASP A 216 19.02 -10.18 11.62
CA ASP A 216 19.94 -10.84 12.55
C ASP A 216 19.25 -11.23 13.86
N LEU A 217 18.03 -10.71 14.07
CA LEU A 217 17.26 -10.88 15.29
C LEU A 217 15.93 -11.58 14.96
N TYR A 218 15.57 -12.54 15.79
CA TYR A 218 14.28 -13.20 15.67
C TYR A 218 13.12 -12.18 15.85
N ALA A 219 12.25 -12.04 14.86
CA ALA A 219 11.24 -10.97 14.78
C ALA A 219 10.28 -10.94 15.98
N PHE A 220 10.03 -12.10 16.62
CA PHE A 220 9.17 -12.19 17.80
C PHE A 220 9.93 -12.03 19.13
N SER A 221 11.20 -11.60 19.10
CA SER A 221 12.01 -11.40 20.31
C SER A 221 11.94 -9.97 20.84
N ASP A 222 12.13 -9.82 22.15
CA ASP A 222 12.29 -8.50 22.79
C ASP A 222 13.49 -7.71 22.25
N ALA A 223 14.53 -8.41 21.79
CA ALA A 223 15.73 -7.80 21.22
C ALA A 223 15.38 -7.07 19.90
N TYR A 224 14.63 -7.73 19.02
CA TYR A 224 14.14 -7.14 17.78
C TYR A 224 13.25 -5.92 18.04
N GLN A 225 12.26 -6.04 18.93
CA GLN A 225 11.37 -4.95 19.29
C GLN A 225 12.12 -3.74 19.83
N LYS A 226 13.11 -3.96 20.72
CA LYS A 226 13.94 -2.88 21.26
C LYS A 226 14.80 -2.21 20.21
N ASP A 227 15.31 -2.94 19.21
CA ASP A 227 16.10 -2.35 18.12
C ASP A 227 15.23 -1.52 17.20
N CYS A 228 14.10 -2.03 16.78
CA CYS A 228 13.10 -1.29 15.99
C CYS A 228 12.63 -0.01 16.70
N GLU A 229 12.35 -0.09 18.01
CA GLU A 229 11.93 1.08 18.80
C GLU A 229 13.01 2.16 18.90
N LYS A 230 14.30 1.79 18.98
CA LYS A 230 15.41 2.75 18.94
C LYS A 230 15.48 3.48 17.60
N VAL A 231 15.32 2.75 16.49
CA VAL A 231 15.35 3.34 15.15
C VAL A 231 14.11 4.23 14.95
N LYS A 232 12.94 3.76 15.36
CA LYS A 232 11.68 4.52 15.33
C LYS A 232 11.80 5.87 16.02
N LYS A 233 12.30 5.91 17.28
CA LYS A 233 12.50 7.16 18.02
C LYS A 233 13.43 8.15 17.32
N ARG A 234 14.47 7.66 16.63
CA ARG A 234 15.37 8.52 15.85
C ARG A 234 14.66 9.10 14.63
N ILE A 235 13.87 8.29 13.93
CA ILE A 235 13.06 8.74 12.80
C ILE A 235 12.01 9.74 13.25
N GLU A 236 11.30 9.50 14.36
CA GLU A 236 10.32 10.44 14.92
C GLU A 236 10.93 11.81 15.28
N LYS A 237 12.17 11.81 15.79
CA LYS A 237 12.89 13.07 16.06
C LYS A 237 13.19 13.83 14.76
N LEU A 238 13.59 13.12 13.70
CA LEU A 238 13.80 13.70 12.37
C LEU A 238 12.49 14.17 11.77
N ALA A 239 11.42 13.38 11.88
CA ALA A 239 10.12 13.64 11.29
C ALA A 239 9.52 14.98 11.71
N LYS A 240 9.68 15.40 12.98
CA LYS A 240 9.23 16.72 13.47
C LYS A 240 9.85 17.88 12.68
N THR A 241 11.13 17.76 12.32
CA THR A 241 11.85 18.78 11.54
C THR A 241 11.48 18.73 10.07
N GLN A 242 11.38 17.52 9.51
CA GLN A 242 11.02 17.32 8.10
C GLN A 242 9.57 17.69 7.81
N ALA A 243 8.64 17.35 8.70
CA ALA A 243 7.23 17.73 8.55
C ALA A 243 7.05 19.24 8.44
N LYS A 244 7.79 20.04 9.27
CA LYS A 244 7.78 21.49 9.17
C LYS A 244 8.33 21.97 7.82
N LYS A 245 9.49 21.48 7.40
CA LYS A 245 10.08 21.83 6.09
C LYS A 245 9.14 21.49 4.93
N ARG A 246 8.49 20.33 4.98
CA ARG A 246 7.54 19.89 3.97
C ARG A 246 6.32 20.79 3.92
N TYR A 247 5.75 21.13 5.08
CA TYR A 247 4.63 22.07 5.19
C TYR A 247 5.00 23.43 4.57
N ASP A 248 6.16 24.00 4.97
CA ASP A 248 6.63 25.29 4.47
C ASP A 248 6.90 25.27 2.94
N SER A 249 7.34 24.13 2.40
CA SER A 249 7.51 23.94 0.95
C SER A 249 6.16 23.92 0.22
N LEU A 250 5.24 23.10 0.68
CA LEU A 250 3.90 22.99 0.08
C LEU A 250 3.14 24.33 0.13
N GLN A 251 3.27 25.06 1.23
CA GLN A 251 2.66 26.39 1.36
C GLN A 251 3.24 27.37 0.32
N ARG A 252 4.58 27.42 0.15
CA ARG A 252 5.22 28.27 -0.87
C ARG A 252 4.79 27.90 -2.28
N ASP A 253 4.72 26.61 -2.58
CA ASP A 253 4.32 26.14 -3.91
C ASP A 253 2.85 26.49 -4.21
N ALA A 254 1.97 26.36 -3.21
CA ALA A 254 0.57 26.76 -3.34
C ALA A 254 0.41 28.26 -3.54
N LEU A 255 1.12 29.08 -2.76
CA LEU A 255 1.12 30.55 -2.93
C LEU A 255 1.58 30.96 -4.32
N ARG A 256 2.67 30.37 -4.81
CA ARG A 256 3.17 30.65 -6.17
C ARG A 256 2.13 30.29 -7.24
N GLN A 257 1.45 29.16 -7.11
CA GLN A 257 0.40 28.78 -8.05
C GLN A 257 -0.79 29.75 -8.02
N ILE A 258 -1.14 30.27 -6.85
CA ILE A 258 -2.20 31.29 -6.71
C ILE A 258 -1.78 32.57 -7.40
N GLU A 259 -0.55 33.06 -7.15
CA GLU A 259 -0.01 34.26 -7.80
C GLU A 259 0.03 34.13 -9.33
N GLU A 260 0.47 32.97 -9.85
CA GLU A 260 0.44 32.70 -11.30
C GLU A 260 -0.98 32.72 -11.87
N GLN A 261 -1.96 32.16 -11.17
CA GLN A 261 -3.36 32.18 -11.60
C GLN A 261 -3.98 33.58 -11.54
N GLU A 262 -3.67 34.34 -10.49
CA GLU A 262 -4.12 35.74 -10.37
C GLU A 262 -3.57 36.60 -11.52
N GLN A 263 -2.28 36.43 -11.88
CA GLN A 263 -1.70 37.14 -13.00
C GLN A 263 -2.38 36.75 -14.35
N ASN A 264 -2.60 35.47 -14.58
CA ASN A 264 -3.31 35.02 -15.78
C ASN A 264 -4.73 35.59 -15.88
N LEU A 265 -5.40 35.74 -14.73
CA LEU A 265 -6.74 36.30 -14.64
C LEU A 265 -6.74 37.82 -14.93
N LEU A 266 -5.73 38.55 -14.42
CA LEU A 266 -5.52 39.96 -14.73
C LEU A 266 -5.24 40.20 -16.23
N ASP A 267 -4.39 39.35 -16.81
CA ASP A 267 -4.05 39.44 -18.25
C ASP A 267 -5.27 39.13 -19.11
N GLY A 268 -6.05 38.11 -18.73
CA GLY A 268 -7.32 37.79 -19.40
C GLY A 268 -8.36 38.91 -19.30
N LYS A 269 -8.46 39.58 -18.16
CA LYS A 269 -9.32 40.74 -17.97
C LYS A 269 -8.90 41.91 -18.86
N ALA A 270 -7.61 42.21 -18.93
CA ALA A 270 -7.08 43.28 -19.80
C ALA A 270 -7.40 43.00 -21.29
N GLN A 271 -7.28 41.75 -21.74
CA GLN A 271 -7.66 41.37 -23.10
C GLN A 271 -9.16 41.52 -23.36
N LEU A 272 -10.00 41.18 -22.39
CA LEU A 272 -11.44 41.40 -22.50
C LEU A 272 -11.82 42.88 -22.59
N ASP A 273 -11.19 43.74 -21.74
CA ASP A 273 -11.42 45.17 -21.74
C ASP A 273 -10.98 45.79 -23.09
N GLN A 274 -9.85 45.33 -23.63
CA GLN A 274 -9.40 45.76 -24.95
C GLN A 274 -10.36 45.33 -26.06
N GLY A 275 -10.80 44.04 -26.06
CA GLY A 275 -11.76 43.56 -27.03
C GLY A 275 -13.12 44.29 -26.97
N GLN A 276 -13.57 44.68 -25.77
CA GLN A 276 -14.77 45.49 -25.60
C GLN A 276 -14.62 46.90 -26.18
N ASN A 277 -13.41 47.50 -26.00
CA ASN A 277 -13.12 48.84 -26.58
C ASN A 277 -13.10 48.73 -28.10
N ASP A 278 -12.47 47.73 -28.69
CA ASP A 278 -12.42 47.51 -30.13
C ASP A 278 -13.85 47.28 -30.72
N LEU A 279 -14.68 46.53 -30.01
CA LEU A 279 -16.09 46.33 -30.36
C LEU A 279 -16.85 47.65 -30.37
N ASN A 280 -16.69 48.47 -29.32
CA ASN A 280 -17.37 49.77 -29.21
C ASN A 280 -16.90 50.75 -30.32
N GLU A 281 -15.60 50.72 -30.69
CA GLU A 281 -15.09 51.51 -31.80
C GLU A 281 -15.65 51.07 -33.15
N ASN A 282 -15.69 49.77 -33.39
CA ASN A 282 -16.27 49.21 -34.61
C ASN A 282 -17.79 49.50 -34.73
N GLN A 283 -18.51 49.42 -33.62
CA GLN A 283 -19.94 49.81 -33.60
C GLN A 283 -20.15 51.28 -33.96
N ARG A 284 -19.30 52.17 -33.40
CA ARG A 284 -19.38 53.61 -33.78
C ARG A 284 -19.05 53.86 -35.26
N LYS A 285 -18.11 53.14 -35.84
CA LYS A 285 -17.79 53.24 -37.28
C LYS A 285 -18.98 52.76 -38.12
N LEU A 286 -19.63 51.65 -37.77
CA LEU A 286 -20.81 51.15 -38.44
C LEU A 286 -22.00 52.13 -38.36
N ASP A 287 -22.22 52.71 -37.18
CA ASP A 287 -23.29 53.71 -36.99
C ASP A 287 -23.07 54.97 -37.81
N GLN A 288 -21.80 55.43 -37.96
CA GLN A 288 -21.40 56.54 -38.82
C GLN A 288 -21.63 56.22 -40.32
N GLU A 289 -21.18 55.05 -40.76
CA GLU A 289 -21.43 54.58 -42.15
C GLU A 289 -22.90 54.46 -42.48
N ALA A 290 -23.69 53.89 -41.58
CA ALA A 290 -25.14 53.77 -41.74
C ALA A 290 -25.85 55.15 -41.84
N SER A 291 -25.40 56.11 -41.02
CA SER A 291 -25.95 57.48 -41.08
C SER A 291 -25.56 58.22 -42.37
N LEU A 292 -24.34 58.03 -42.87
CA LEU A 292 -23.90 58.59 -44.17
C LEU A 292 -24.67 57.98 -45.35
N GLN A 293 -24.85 56.65 -45.32
CA GLN A 293 -25.66 55.99 -46.36
C GLN A 293 -27.10 56.44 -46.34
N LYS A 294 -27.72 56.64 -45.18
CA LYS A 294 -29.07 57.14 -45.03
C LYS A 294 -29.15 58.55 -45.58
N ALA A 295 -28.28 59.46 -45.26
CA ALA A 295 -28.21 60.84 -45.80
C ALA A 295 -28.04 60.87 -47.34
N ASN A 296 -27.18 60.01 -47.89
CA ASN A 296 -27.00 59.86 -49.33
C ASN A 296 -28.26 59.31 -50.02
N LEU A 297 -29.02 58.42 -49.43
CA LEU A 297 -30.25 57.92 -49.93
C LEU A 297 -31.33 59.02 -49.93
N GLU A 298 -31.48 59.79 -48.86
CA GLU A 298 -32.37 60.92 -48.75
C GLU A 298 -32.09 62.02 -49.78
N ASN A 299 -30.82 62.32 -50.06
CA ASN A 299 -30.38 63.31 -51.04
C ASN A 299 -30.61 62.84 -52.54
N ASN A 300 -30.69 61.54 -52.78
CA ASN A 300 -30.92 61.00 -54.11
C ASN A 300 -32.46 60.86 -54.49
N TRP A 301 -33.34 61.15 -53.56
CA TRP A 301 -34.81 61.07 -53.76
C TRP A 301 -35.43 62.46 -53.87
N VAL A 302 -34.67 63.55 -53.94
CA VAL A 302 -35.11 64.90 -54.29
C VAL A 302 -34.59 65.23 -55.69
#